data_3b34c6f34b28e8a28cf0d6984df88648
#
_entry.id   3b34c6f34b28e8a28cf0d6984df88648
#
_cell.length_a   1.000
_cell.length_b   1.000
_cell.length_c   1.000
_cell.angle_alpha   90.00
_cell.angle_beta   90.00
_cell.angle_gamma   90.00
#
_symmetry.space_group_name_H-M   'P 1'
#
loop_
_entity.id
_entity.type
_entity.pdbx_description
1 polymer ?
#
loop_
_entity_poly.entity_id
_entity_poly.type
_entity_poly.pdbx_seq_one_letter_code
_entity_poly.pdbx_strand_id
1 'polypeptide(L)'
;MRLRSAMPLAAIAILSAACASQVSGTALAARTSAIHVTTTTTAASPTTTATTTTAPPTTTTPKPPPPAPPKPAAPAGNPNGHAAIPAEAQPVDTSHPTRVIGTGTAASCTSQAVIDAVAAGGVITFSCGSAPVTITLTATAKIRNTSPTVVIDGGGLVTLSGAGAHRILYQDTCDTAQGKVSSDCYNQSQPRLTVQNLTFANGNSTGQTTGDGGGGGAIFALGGRLTVINSRFENNRCDPTGPDLGGAGVRALNEYQNLPVYVVDSTFDGGACSNGGALSSIGVSWVVIDDVMSGNTAIGNGANPASPGTPGGGSGGAIYTDGDTYTLRIAGTLIENNHANEGGGAVFYVSNDHTGTMSVESSTLTHNVSAGFETAGFPGIFFLGSGKPVISGSTLK
;
A
#
# COMPACT_ATOMS: atom_id res chain seq x y z
N MET A 1 26.47 -63.34 -22.58
CA MET A 1 25.41 -63.70 -21.64
C MET A 1 25.31 -62.57 -20.60
N ARG A 2 24.41 -61.60 -20.80
CA ARG A 2 24.24 -60.44 -19.93
C ARG A 2 22.80 -60.39 -19.47
N LEU A 3 22.59 -60.65 -18.19
CA LEU A 3 21.28 -60.50 -17.53
C LEU A 3 20.97 -59.02 -17.36
N ARG A 4 19.83 -58.54 -17.84
CA ARG A 4 19.20 -57.26 -17.51
C ARG A 4 18.19 -57.49 -16.38
N SER A 5 18.45 -56.87 -15.22
CA SER A 5 17.46 -56.79 -14.15
C SER A 5 16.55 -55.60 -14.44
N ALA A 6 15.26 -55.83 -14.54
CA ALA A 6 14.22 -54.82 -14.60
C ALA A 6 13.67 -54.62 -13.17
N MET A 7 13.68 -53.35 -12.70
CA MET A 7 12.98 -52.92 -11.52
C MET A 7 11.55 -52.41 -11.89
N PRO A 8 10.52 -52.76 -11.11
CA PRO A 8 9.19 -52.22 -11.39
C PRO A 8 9.03 -50.81 -10.80
N LEU A 9 8.47 -49.89 -11.58
CA LEU A 9 7.96 -48.59 -11.13
C LEU A 9 6.71 -48.85 -10.25
N ALA A 10 6.76 -48.41 -9.00
CA ALA A 10 5.59 -48.29 -8.14
C ALA A 10 4.95 -46.91 -8.40
N ALA A 11 3.76 -46.90 -8.95
CA ALA A 11 2.94 -45.67 -9.08
C ALA A 11 2.26 -45.38 -7.73
N ILE A 12 2.60 -44.28 -7.13
CA ILE A 12 1.90 -43.75 -5.95
C ILE A 12 0.78 -42.86 -6.46
N ALA A 13 -0.47 -43.35 -6.29
CA ALA A 13 -1.66 -42.54 -6.52
C ALA A 13 -1.95 -41.71 -5.27
N ILE A 14 -1.86 -40.40 -5.38
CA ILE A 14 -2.28 -39.44 -4.34
C ILE A 14 -3.78 -39.18 -4.56
N LEU A 15 -4.61 -39.67 -3.65
CA LEU A 15 -6.04 -39.33 -3.56
C LEU A 15 -6.12 -37.92 -2.89
N SER A 16 -6.52 -36.92 -3.64
CA SER A 16 -6.97 -35.65 -3.11
C SER A 16 -8.43 -35.74 -2.70
N ALA A 17 -8.70 -35.77 -1.39
CA ALA A 17 -10.05 -35.67 -0.84
C ALA A 17 -10.44 -34.18 -0.76
N ALA A 18 -11.34 -33.77 -1.63
CA ALA A 18 -11.98 -32.45 -1.53
C ALA A 18 -13.12 -32.55 -0.49
N CYS A 19 -12.97 -31.91 0.67
CA CYS A 19 -14.05 -31.65 1.60
C CYS A 19 -14.81 -30.41 1.20
N ALA A 20 -15.94 -30.54 0.54
CA ALA A 20 -16.92 -29.48 0.36
C ALA A 20 -17.79 -29.36 1.61
N SER A 21 -17.60 -28.34 2.40
CA SER A 21 -18.48 -27.97 3.52
C SER A 21 -19.60 -27.08 3.00
N GLN A 22 -20.82 -27.60 2.90
CA GLN A 22 -22.02 -26.82 2.68
C GLN A 22 -22.42 -26.14 4.00
N VAL A 23 -22.43 -24.82 4.06
CA VAL A 23 -23.02 -24.05 5.15
C VAL A 23 -24.42 -23.64 4.72
N SER A 24 -25.43 -24.29 5.32
CA SER A 24 -26.83 -23.90 5.18
C SER A 24 -27.13 -22.70 6.10
N GLY A 25 -27.24 -21.51 5.51
CA GLY A 25 -27.67 -20.31 6.22
C GLY A 25 -29.17 -20.19 6.23
N THR A 26 -29.78 -20.28 7.42
CA THR A 26 -31.21 -19.97 7.66
C THR A 26 -31.37 -18.45 7.74
N ALA A 27 -32.15 -17.87 6.83
CA ALA A 27 -32.51 -16.47 6.86
C ALA A 27 -33.52 -16.20 7.98
N LEU A 28 -33.16 -15.34 8.93
CA LEU A 28 -34.05 -14.84 9.98
C LEU A 28 -34.73 -13.57 9.48
N ALA A 29 -36.04 -13.59 9.30
CA ALA A 29 -36.82 -12.45 8.88
C ALA A 29 -36.95 -11.43 10.01
N ALA A 30 -36.48 -10.22 9.78
CA ALA A 30 -36.67 -9.06 10.66
C ALA A 30 -38.08 -8.53 10.51
N ARG A 31 -38.85 -8.50 11.61
CA ARG A 31 -40.13 -7.82 11.69
C ARG A 31 -39.93 -6.33 11.93
N THR A 32 -40.39 -5.52 11.02
CA THR A 32 -40.52 -4.07 11.17
C THR A 32 -41.82 -3.75 11.94
N SER A 33 -41.69 -3.18 13.14
CA SER A 33 -42.80 -2.57 13.84
C SER A 33 -42.77 -1.04 13.63
N ALA A 34 -43.72 -0.53 12.91
CA ALA A 34 -43.95 0.90 12.76
C ALA A 34 -44.69 1.43 13.98
N ILE A 35 -44.13 2.40 14.68
CA ILE A 35 -44.81 3.17 15.74
C ILE A 35 -45.19 4.51 15.12
N HIS A 36 -46.51 4.71 15.01
CA HIS A 36 -47.12 6.02 14.68
C HIS A 36 -47.24 6.81 15.98
N VAL A 37 -46.61 7.96 16.07
CA VAL A 37 -46.87 8.97 17.10
C VAL A 37 -47.43 10.22 16.44
N THR A 38 -48.69 10.47 16.65
CA THR A 38 -49.40 11.71 16.26
C THR A 38 -49.33 12.66 17.43
N THR A 39 -48.64 13.78 17.33
CA THR A 39 -48.72 14.88 18.28
C THR A 39 -49.32 16.09 17.62
N THR A 40 -50.54 16.44 18.06
CA THR A 40 -51.24 17.68 17.74
C THR A 40 -50.78 18.76 18.73
N THR A 41 -50.16 19.82 18.24
CA THR A 41 -49.85 20.98 19.09
C THR A 41 -50.60 22.21 18.59
N THR A 42 -51.48 22.72 19.43
CA THR A 42 -52.23 23.95 19.23
C THR A 42 -51.34 25.16 19.54
N ALA A 43 -51.23 26.09 18.62
CA ALA A 43 -50.47 27.32 18.79
C ALA A 43 -51.32 28.38 19.50
N ALA A 44 -50.80 28.96 20.59
CA ALA A 44 -51.29 30.19 21.19
C ALA A 44 -50.34 31.34 20.85
N SER A 45 -50.89 32.41 20.32
CA SER A 45 -50.15 33.64 19.94
C SER A 45 -50.02 34.57 21.17
N PRO A 46 -48.82 35.05 21.53
CA PRO A 46 -48.71 36.16 22.48
C PRO A 46 -48.52 37.49 21.73
N THR A 47 -49.32 38.46 22.13
CA THR A 47 -49.20 39.88 21.77
C THR A 47 -47.95 40.47 22.40
N THR A 48 -47.01 40.98 21.61
CA THR A 48 -45.79 41.63 22.10
C THR A 48 -45.91 43.15 22.01
N THR A 49 -45.83 43.80 23.16
CA THR A 49 -45.66 45.24 23.31
C THR A 49 -44.22 45.63 22.94
N ALA A 50 -44.06 46.52 21.99
CA ALA A 50 -42.75 47.01 21.58
C ALA A 50 -42.19 48.03 22.58
N THR A 51 -41.11 47.67 23.26
CA THR A 51 -40.28 48.60 24.05
C THR A 51 -39.05 48.96 23.21
N THR A 52 -38.96 50.24 22.87
CA THR A 52 -37.79 50.78 22.11
C THR A 52 -36.59 50.90 23.06
N THR A 53 -35.65 49.99 22.97
CA THR A 53 -34.36 50.09 23.67
C THR A 53 -33.29 50.55 22.68
N THR A 54 -32.69 51.71 22.97
CA THR A 54 -31.58 52.30 22.22
C THR A 54 -30.35 51.41 22.41
N ALA A 55 -29.78 50.86 21.31
CA ALA A 55 -28.62 50.02 21.35
C ALA A 55 -27.33 50.82 21.63
N PRO A 56 -26.36 50.31 22.43
CA PRO A 56 -25.06 50.91 22.62
C PRO A 56 -24.20 50.79 21.33
N PRO A 57 -23.19 51.66 21.15
CA PRO A 57 -22.36 51.62 19.94
C PRO A 57 -21.58 50.32 19.83
N THR A 58 -21.71 49.63 18.71
CA THR A 58 -20.98 48.40 18.37
C THR A 58 -19.52 48.73 18.15
N THR A 59 -18.65 48.34 19.08
CA THR A 59 -17.21 48.25 18.85
C THR A 59 -16.95 47.12 17.85
N THR A 60 -16.59 47.48 16.63
CA THR A 60 -16.15 46.53 15.60
C THR A 60 -14.78 45.97 15.99
N THR A 61 -14.74 44.76 16.51
CA THR A 61 -13.51 43.98 16.68
C THR A 61 -12.89 43.73 15.27
N PRO A 62 -11.61 44.02 15.04
CA PRO A 62 -10.98 43.72 13.74
C PRO A 62 -11.12 42.25 13.41
N LYS A 63 -11.59 41.94 12.21
CA LYS A 63 -11.66 40.55 11.71
C LYS A 63 -10.26 39.94 11.74
N PRO A 64 -10.04 38.76 12.31
CA PRO A 64 -8.74 38.09 12.28
C PRO A 64 -8.22 38.00 10.83
N PRO A 65 -6.91 38.16 10.60
CA PRO A 65 -6.36 37.97 9.27
C PRO A 65 -6.66 36.55 8.77
N PRO A 66 -6.84 36.35 7.45
CA PRO A 66 -7.02 35.03 6.88
C PRO A 66 -5.87 34.11 7.30
N PRO A 67 -6.11 32.81 7.55
CA PRO A 67 -5.05 31.85 7.79
C PRO A 67 -4.03 31.89 6.64
N ALA A 68 -2.74 31.82 6.98
CA ALA A 68 -1.69 31.72 5.96
C ALA A 68 -1.95 30.48 5.07
N PRO A 69 -1.65 30.55 3.76
CA PRO A 69 -1.76 29.38 2.88
C PRO A 69 -0.99 28.19 3.47
N PRO A 70 -1.52 26.98 3.40
CA PRO A 70 -0.80 25.80 3.86
C PRO A 70 0.54 25.70 3.11
N LYS A 71 1.60 25.49 3.88
CA LYS A 71 2.94 25.29 3.31
C LYS A 71 2.95 23.92 2.60
N PRO A 72 3.54 23.80 1.40
CA PRO A 72 3.75 22.50 0.77
C PRO A 72 4.45 21.55 1.74
N ALA A 73 4.09 20.27 1.70
CA ALA A 73 4.78 19.25 2.48
C ALA A 73 6.27 19.26 2.12
N ALA A 74 7.14 18.95 3.11
CA ALA A 74 8.55 18.75 2.81
C ALA A 74 8.70 17.62 1.78
N PRO A 75 9.79 17.58 0.99
CA PRO A 75 10.06 16.44 0.10
C PRO A 75 9.95 15.12 0.85
N ALA A 76 9.49 14.06 0.18
CA ALA A 76 9.46 12.73 0.74
C ALA A 76 10.89 12.14 0.79
N GLY A 77 11.04 10.97 1.41
CA GLY A 77 12.32 10.28 1.51
C GLY A 77 13.24 10.77 2.61
N ASN A 78 14.42 10.18 2.64
CA ASN A 78 15.46 10.47 3.61
C ASN A 78 16.33 11.66 3.15
N PRO A 79 16.24 12.84 3.78
CA PRO A 79 17.02 14.00 3.36
C PRO A 79 18.54 13.82 3.53
N ASN A 80 18.97 12.77 4.23
CA ASN A 80 20.38 12.41 4.41
C ASN A 80 20.79 11.21 3.52
N GLY A 81 19.88 10.67 2.73
CA GLY A 81 20.14 9.64 1.75
C GLY A 81 20.84 10.23 0.51
N HIS A 82 21.84 9.53 -0.03
CA HIS A 82 22.59 9.99 -1.20
C HIS A 82 23.03 8.77 -2.04
N ALA A 83 22.23 7.72 -2.07
CA ALA A 83 22.52 6.56 -2.87
C ALA A 83 22.25 6.83 -4.36
N ALA A 84 23.05 6.20 -5.24
CA ALA A 84 22.88 6.39 -6.68
C ALA A 84 21.54 5.79 -7.15
N ILE A 85 20.69 6.60 -7.77
CA ILE A 85 19.41 6.20 -8.33
C ILE A 85 19.64 5.66 -9.75
N PRO A 86 19.22 4.41 -10.05
CA PRO A 86 19.33 3.83 -11.39
C PRO A 86 18.52 4.62 -12.43
N ALA A 87 18.92 4.51 -13.70
CA ALA A 87 18.24 5.20 -14.81
C ALA A 87 16.74 4.81 -14.92
N GLU A 88 16.43 3.55 -14.61
CA GLU A 88 15.07 2.99 -14.64
C GLU A 88 14.16 3.54 -13.53
N ALA A 89 14.75 4.14 -12.50
CA ALA A 89 14.04 4.68 -11.33
C ALA A 89 14.08 6.22 -11.26
N GLN A 90 14.52 6.88 -12.34
CA GLN A 90 14.48 8.33 -12.42
C GLN A 90 13.04 8.84 -12.63
N PRO A 91 12.69 10.04 -12.14
CA PRO A 91 11.38 10.64 -12.38
C PRO A 91 11.05 10.72 -13.87
N VAL A 92 9.82 10.43 -14.20
CA VAL A 92 9.31 10.56 -15.58
C VAL A 92 9.01 12.03 -15.86
N ASP A 93 9.41 12.52 -17.05
CA ASP A 93 9.02 13.85 -17.50
C ASP A 93 7.49 13.92 -17.74
N THR A 94 6.83 14.77 -16.98
CA THR A 94 5.38 15.01 -17.05
C THR A 94 5.01 16.39 -17.58
N SER A 95 5.94 17.10 -18.21
CA SER A 95 5.71 18.42 -18.80
C SER A 95 4.70 18.41 -19.96
N HIS A 96 4.51 17.24 -20.58
CA HIS A 96 3.55 17.01 -21.66
C HIS A 96 2.55 15.92 -21.28
N PRO A 97 1.63 16.17 -20.31
CA PRO A 97 0.69 15.17 -19.85
C PRO A 97 -0.33 14.81 -20.96
N THR A 98 -0.71 13.54 -21.02
CA THR A 98 -1.80 13.08 -21.86
C THR A 98 -3.17 13.37 -21.23
N ARG A 99 -3.19 13.57 -19.90
CA ARG A 99 -4.41 13.85 -19.12
C ARG A 99 -4.10 14.82 -17.98
N VAL A 100 -5.00 15.80 -17.80
CA VAL A 100 -4.92 16.74 -16.66
C VAL A 100 -6.23 16.61 -15.88
N ILE A 101 -6.13 16.24 -14.60
CA ILE A 101 -7.27 16.18 -13.70
C ILE A 101 -7.50 17.56 -13.09
N GLY A 102 -8.71 18.10 -13.25
CA GLY A 102 -9.10 19.41 -12.74
C GLY A 102 -8.88 20.56 -13.73
N THR A 103 -9.38 21.73 -13.37
CA THR A 103 -9.38 22.96 -14.19
C THR A 103 -8.89 24.18 -13.40
N GLY A 104 -7.93 24.01 -12.50
CA GLY A 104 -7.31 25.09 -11.73
C GLY A 104 -7.92 25.34 -10.35
N THR A 105 -8.88 24.53 -9.89
CA THR A 105 -9.49 24.65 -8.55
C THR A 105 -9.57 23.29 -7.85
N ALA A 106 -9.52 23.29 -6.52
CA ALA A 106 -9.65 22.05 -5.72
C ALA A 106 -10.98 21.31 -5.99
N ALA A 107 -12.08 22.04 -6.16
CA ALA A 107 -13.40 21.46 -6.42
C ALA A 107 -13.49 20.76 -7.78
N SER A 108 -12.63 21.09 -8.73
CA SER A 108 -12.60 20.45 -10.06
C SER A 108 -11.87 19.10 -10.06
N CYS A 109 -11.10 18.79 -9.01
CA CYS A 109 -10.37 17.53 -8.84
C CYS A 109 -11.23 16.53 -8.08
N THR A 110 -12.01 15.75 -8.81
CA THR A 110 -12.99 14.83 -8.22
C THR A 110 -12.49 13.40 -8.21
N SER A 111 -13.04 12.58 -7.30
CA SER A 111 -12.79 11.12 -7.27
C SER A 111 -13.02 10.45 -8.63
N GLN A 112 -14.14 10.77 -9.27
CA GLN A 112 -14.47 10.15 -10.57
C GLN A 112 -13.45 10.49 -11.65
N ALA A 113 -12.96 11.77 -11.67
CA ALA A 113 -11.94 12.17 -12.63
C ALA A 113 -10.61 11.40 -12.43
N VAL A 114 -10.24 11.10 -11.19
CA VAL A 114 -9.06 10.25 -10.88
C VAL A 114 -9.29 8.84 -11.38
N ILE A 115 -10.42 8.21 -11.04
CA ILE A 115 -10.76 6.83 -11.44
C ILE A 115 -10.75 6.70 -12.97
N ASP A 116 -11.35 7.63 -13.67
CA ASP A 116 -11.45 7.62 -15.15
C ASP A 116 -10.07 7.84 -15.80
N ALA A 117 -9.27 8.77 -15.27
CA ALA A 117 -7.93 9.04 -15.79
C ALA A 117 -7.00 7.84 -15.60
N VAL A 118 -7.02 7.20 -14.43
CA VAL A 118 -6.22 6.00 -14.13
C VAL A 118 -6.63 4.83 -15.04
N ALA A 119 -7.93 4.62 -15.23
CA ALA A 119 -8.42 3.59 -16.14
C ALA A 119 -8.04 3.86 -17.60
N ALA A 120 -7.95 5.13 -18.00
CA ALA A 120 -7.56 5.52 -19.35
C ALA A 120 -6.04 5.47 -19.61
N GLY A 121 -5.22 5.49 -18.54
CA GLY A 121 -3.75 5.40 -18.59
C GLY A 121 -3.07 6.62 -19.22
N GLY A 122 -1.77 6.49 -19.53
CA GLY A 122 -0.92 7.56 -20.04
C GLY A 122 -0.29 8.39 -18.93
N VAL A 123 0.19 9.60 -19.25
CA VAL A 123 0.79 10.55 -18.30
C VAL A 123 -0.30 11.44 -17.72
N ILE A 124 -0.54 11.34 -16.41
CA ILE A 124 -1.64 11.98 -15.68
C ILE A 124 -1.05 13.00 -14.71
N THR A 125 -1.49 14.26 -14.80
CA THR A 125 -1.15 15.33 -13.88
C THR A 125 -2.41 15.99 -13.31
N PHE A 126 -2.25 16.92 -12.37
CA PHE A 126 -3.37 17.55 -11.67
C PHE A 126 -3.29 19.07 -11.81
N SER A 127 -4.44 19.71 -12.05
CA SER A 127 -4.64 21.16 -12.03
C SER A 127 -5.72 21.51 -11.01
N CYS A 128 -5.36 21.38 -9.72
CA CYS A 128 -6.29 21.54 -8.59
C CYS A 128 -6.13 22.87 -7.85
N GLY A 129 -5.34 23.79 -8.37
CA GLY A 129 -4.95 25.04 -7.73
C GLY A 129 -3.55 24.98 -7.14
N SER A 130 -3.13 26.05 -6.46
CA SER A 130 -1.77 26.21 -5.92
C SER A 130 -1.63 25.74 -4.46
N ALA A 131 -2.71 25.35 -3.80
CA ALA A 131 -2.70 24.82 -2.44
C ALA A 131 -2.77 23.29 -2.44
N PRO A 132 -2.23 22.62 -1.40
CA PRO A 132 -2.44 21.20 -1.20
C PRO A 132 -3.92 20.81 -1.23
N VAL A 133 -4.23 19.69 -1.90
CA VAL A 133 -5.60 19.19 -2.04
C VAL A 133 -5.66 17.70 -1.69
N THR A 134 -6.69 17.31 -0.94
CA THR A 134 -7.02 15.90 -0.71
C THR A 134 -8.23 15.51 -1.56
N ILE A 135 -8.04 14.51 -2.42
CA ILE A 135 -9.10 13.90 -3.22
C ILE A 135 -9.49 12.59 -2.54
N THR A 136 -10.67 12.58 -1.91
CA THR A 136 -11.21 11.36 -1.28
C THR A 136 -11.85 10.48 -2.34
N LEU A 137 -11.30 9.29 -2.52
CA LEU A 137 -11.79 8.34 -3.49
C LEU A 137 -13.07 7.65 -3.00
N THR A 138 -14.05 7.52 -3.87
CA THR A 138 -15.30 6.81 -3.64
C THR A 138 -15.27 5.34 -4.07
N ALA A 139 -14.20 4.96 -4.79
CA ALA A 139 -13.88 3.58 -5.17
C ALA A 139 -12.39 3.49 -5.52
N THR A 140 -11.86 2.27 -5.55
CA THR A 140 -10.49 1.97 -6.00
C THR A 140 -10.29 2.39 -7.46
N ALA A 141 -9.23 3.16 -7.74
CA ALA A 141 -8.84 3.48 -9.12
C ALA A 141 -8.06 2.29 -9.70
N LYS A 142 -8.61 1.70 -10.78
CA LYS A 142 -8.10 0.45 -11.38
C LYS A 142 -7.41 0.71 -12.70
N ILE A 143 -6.16 0.26 -12.80
CA ILE A 143 -5.36 0.32 -14.03
C ILE A 143 -5.88 -0.74 -15.02
N ARG A 144 -6.03 -0.37 -16.30
CA ARG A 144 -6.39 -1.32 -17.35
C ARG A 144 -5.16 -2.06 -17.85
N ASN A 145 -5.27 -3.39 -18.02
CA ASN A 145 -4.18 -4.25 -18.49
C ASN A 145 -3.74 -3.94 -19.92
N THR A 146 -4.56 -3.24 -20.67
CA THR A 146 -4.26 -2.78 -22.04
C THR A 146 -3.48 -1.45 -22.08
N SER A 147 -3.31 -0.77 -20.95
CA SER A 147 -2.54 0.49 -20.88
C SER A 147 -1.04 0.18 -20.87
N PRO A 148 -0.24 0.62 -21.86
CA PRO A 148 1.18 0.31 -21.85
C PRO A 148 1.96 1.04 -20.76
N THR A 149 1.54 2.26 -20.44
CA THR A 149 2.18 3.12 -19.44
C THR A 149 1.12 3.90 -18.69
N VAL A 150 1.28 3.99 -17.37
CA VAL A 150 0.47 4.82 -16.48
C VAL A 150 1.41 5.57 -15.56
N VAL A 151 1.51 6.88 -15.73
CA VAL A 151 2.30 7.77 -14.85
C VAL A 151 1.32 8.68 -14.13
N ILE A 152 1.39 8.72 -12.80
CA ILE A 152 0.54 9.59 -11.97
C ILE A 152 1.46 10.53 -11.20
N ASP A 153 1.43 11.82 -11.54
CA ASP A 153 2.25 12.85 -10.92
C ASP A 153 1.38 13.85 -10.17
N GLY A 154 1.47 13.83 -8.83
CA GLY A 154 0.71 14.73 -7.96
C GLY A 154 1.30 16.13 -7.80
N GLY A 155 2.48 16.40 -8.37
CA GLY A 155 3.18 17.70 -8.26
C GLY A 155 3.51 18.11 -6.82
N GLY A 156 3.53 17.16 -5.87
CA GLY A 156 3.76 17.40 -4.44
C GLY A 156 2.61 18.09 -3.70
N LEU A 157 1.46 18.29 -4.36
CA LEU A 157 0.31 18.98 -3.79
C LEU A 157 -0.93 18.11 -3.63
N VAL A 158 -0.94 16.91 -4.22
CA VAL A 158 -2.12 16.05 -4.25
C VAL A 158 -1.99 14.91 -3.26
N THR A 159 -3.03 14.74 -2.44
CA THR A 159 -3.26 13.56 -1.63
C THR A 159 -4.44 12.77 -2.19
N LEU A 160 -4.23 11.50 -2.53
CA LEU A 160 -5.30 10.55 -2.80
C LEU A 160 -5.63 9.80 -1.51
N SER A 161 -6.87 9.92 -1.03
CA SER A 161 -7.31 9.29 0.21
C SER A 161 -8.31 8.17 -0.06
N GLY A 162 -8.04 6.99 0.52
CA GLY A 162 -8.99 5.86 0.54
C GLY A 162 -10.08 6.01 1.60
N ALA A 163 -10.05 7.08 2.41
CA ALA A 163 -10.99 7.36 3.52
C ALA A 163 -11.13 6.21 4.54
N GLY A 164 -10.15 5.30 4.63
CA GLY A 164 -10.22 4.10 5.45
C GLY A 164 -11.19 3.02 4.91
N ALA A 165 -11.74 3.20 3.72
CA ALA A 165 -12.76 2.33 3.13
C ALA A 165 -12.32 1.64 1.81
N HIS A 166 -11.37 2.23 1.09
CA HIS A 166 -10.98 1.74 -0.24
C HIS A 166 -9.47 1.60 -0.35
N ARG A 167 -9.00 0.54 -1.04
CA ARG A 167 -7.69 0.56 -1.68
C ARG A 167 -7.63 1.75 -2.62
N ILE A 168 -6.47 2.41 -2.77
CA ILE A 168 -6.38 3.60 -3.61
C ILE A 168 -6.12 3.21 -5.06
N LEU A 169 -5.05 2.46 -5.35
CA LEU A 169 -4.72 1.99 -6.70
C LEU A 169 -4.68 0.45 -6.77
N TYR A 170 -5.10 -0.07 -7.92
CA TYR A 170 -5.11 -1.50 -8.20
C TYR A 170 -4.61 -1.77 -9.61
N GLN A 171 -3.53 -2.53 -9.72
CA GLN A 171 -3.00 -3.13 -10.94
C GLN A 171 -3.00 -4.64 -10.76
N ASP A 172 -3.63 -5.37 -11.68
CA ASP A 172 -3.62 -6.83 -11.67
C ASP A 172 -3.75 -7.32 -13.11
N THR A 173 -2.65 -7.82 -13.64
CA THR A 173 -2.59 -8.29 -15.03
C THR A 173 -3.34 -9.60 -15.25
N CYS A 174 -3.72 -10.29 -14.18
CA CYS A 174 -4.53 -11.51 -14.21
C CYS A 174 -6.02 -11.25 -14.00
N ASP A 175 -6.42 -10.05 -13.57
CA ASP A 175 -7.84 -9.67 -13.48
C ASP A 175 -8.41 -9.37 -14.86
N THR A 176 -9.18 -10.32 -15.43
CA THR A 176 -9.81 -10.18 -16.73
C THR A 176 -10.81 -9.04 -16.81
N ALA A 177 -11.34 -8.56 -15.68
CA ALA A 177 -12.21 -7.38 -15.64
C ALA A 177 -11.45 -6.07 -15.96
N GLN A 178 -10.11 -6.09 -15.88
CA GLN A 178 -9.27 -4.95 -16.27
C GLN A 178 -8.87 -5.00 -17.76
N GLY A 179 -9.38 -5.92 -18.53
CA GLY A 179 -9.15 -6.08 -19.95
C GLY A 179 -8.44 -7.39 -20.30
N LYS A 180 -8.14 -7.57 -21.59
CA LYS A 180 -7.48 -8.79 -22.05
C LYS A 180 -6.07 -8.91 -21.45
N VAL A 181 -5.78 -10.06 -20.91
CA VAL A 181 -4.46 -10.46 -20.42
C VAL A 181 -3.80 -11.44 -21.40
N SER A 182 -2.50 -11.58 -21.31
CA SER A 182 -1.75 -12.62 -22.04
C SER A 182 -2.02 -14.00 -21.46
N SER A 183 -1.57 -15.05 -22.15
CA SER A 183 -1.60 -16.43 -21.61
C SER A 183 -0.71 -16.60 -20.38
N ASP A 184 0.29 -15.73 -20.20
CA ASP A 184 1.16 -15.63 -19.04
C ASP A 184 0.94 -14.25 -18.38
N CYS A 185 -0.14 -14.13 -17.65
CA CYS A 185 -0.53 -12.86 -17.03
C CYS A 185 0.41 -12.42 -15.91
N TYR A 186 1.08 -13.34 -15.25
CA TYR A 186 2.05 -13.03 -14.20
C TYR A 186 3.35 -12.42 -14.74
N ASN A 187 3.69 -12.67 -16.01
CA ASN A 187 4.93 -12.20 -16.64
C ASN A 187 4.66 -11.23 -17.80
N GLN A 188 3.70 -10.34 -17.63
CA GLN A 188 3.30 -9.37 -18.62
C GLN A 188 4.10 -8.06 -18.47
N SER A 189 4.66 -7.51 -19.59
CA SER A 189 5.56 -6.34 -19.55
C SER A 189 4.86 -5.00 -19.28
N GLN A 190 3.55 -5.00 -19.28
CA GLN A 190 2.68 -3.83 -19.06
C GLN A 190 1.43 -4.23 -18.28
N PRO A 191 0.77 -3.27 -17.60
CA PRO A 191 1.06 -1.85 -17.47
C PRO A 191 2.40 -1.57 -16.80
N ARG A 192 3.02 -0.42 -17.17
CA ARG A 192 4.14 0.15 -16.43
C ARG A 192 3.62 1.31 -15.60
N LEU A 193 3.40 1.07 -14.32
CA LEU A 193 2.90 2.06 -13.38
C LEU A 193 4.06 2.81 -12.74
N THR A 194 4.06 4.13 -12.87
CA THR A 194 4.90 5.04 -12.08
C THR A 194 4.01 5.98 -11.29
N VAL A 195 4.23 6.08 -9.99
CA VAL A 195 3.62 7.10 -9.14
C VAL A 195 4.71 8.01 -8.62
N GLN A 196 4.52 9.31 -8.75
CA GLN A 196 5.53 10.29 -8.33
C GLN A 196 4.91 11.55 -7.75
N ASN A 197 5.62 12.16 -6.79
CA ASN A 197 5.24 13.44 -6.16
C ASN A 197 3.80 13.43 -5.59
N LEU A 198 3.37 12.33 -4.95
CA LEU A 198 1.99 12.07 -4.58
C LEU A 198 1.90 11.57 -3.13
N THR A 199 0.83 11.94 -2.42
CA THR A 199 0.52 11.33 -1.12
C THR A 199 -0.64 10.34 -1.24
N PHE A 200 -0.45 9.14 -0.69
CA PHE A 200 -1.47 8.09 -0.56
C PHE A 200 -1.84 7.95 0.91
N ALA A 201 -3.03 8.37 1.31
CA ALA A 201 -3.41 8.41 2.70
C ALA A 201 -4.69 7.58 2.98
N ASN A 202 -4.70 6.94 4.15
CA ASN A 202 -5.87 6.21 4.64
C ASN A 202 -6.47 5.21 3.62
N GLY A 203 -5.63 4.60 2.80
CA GLY A 203 -6.01 3.47 1.96
C GLY A 203 -6.33 2.25 2.83
N ASN A 204 -7.33 1.47 2.46
CA ASN A 204 -7.70 0.26 3.19
C ASN A 204 -8.16 -0.84 2.24
N SER A 205 -7.48 -1.97 2.27
CA SER A 205 -7.81 -3.15 1.47
C SER A 205 -8.37 -4.32 2.31
N THR A 206 -8.74 -4.08 3.56
CA THR A 206 -9.30 -5.13 4.44
C THR A 206 -10.51 -5.80 3.78
N GLY A 207 -10.46 -7.12 3.66
CA GLY A 207 -11.48 -7.93 3.00
C GLY A 207 -11.50 -7.83 1.47
N GLN A 208 -10.58 -7.08 0.86
CA GLN A 208 -10.47 -6.97 -0.60
C GLN A 208 -9.43 -7.98 -1.12
N THR A 209 -9.79 -9.24 -1.09
CA THR A 209 -8.95 -10.32 -1.64
C THR A 209 -9.17 -10.43 -3.16
N THR A 210 -8.08 -10.77 -3.86
CA THR A 210 -8.10 -11.21 -5.27
C THR A 210 -7.85 -12.72 -5.33
N GLY A 211 -7.85 -13.33 -6.51
CA GLY A 211 -7.45 -14.72 -6.69
C GLY A 211 -6.01 -15.00 -6.23
N ASP A 212 -5.17 -13.97 -6.20
CA ASP A 212 -3.76 -14.00 -5.85
C ASP A 212 -3.46 -13.43 -4.45
N GLY A 213 -4.48 -13.22 -3.63
CA GLY A 213 -4.36 -12.76 -2.25
C GLY A 213 -4.89 -11.35 -2.00
N GLY A 214 -4.53 -10.78 -0.85
CA GLY A 214 -4.95 -9.45 -0.39
C GLY A 214 -3.75 -8.57 -0.09
N GLY A 215 -3.99 -7.47 0.60
CA GLY A 215 -2.98 -6.46 0.93
C GLY A 215 -2.97 -5.26 -0.01
N GLY A 216 -1.94 -4.44 0.07
CA GLY A 216 -1.83 -3.21 -0.71
C GLY A 216 -2.92 -2.20 -0.38
N GLY A 217 -2.92 -1.68 0.86
CA GLY A 217 -3.92 -0.70 1.28
C GLY A 217 -3.92 0.55 0.41
N ALA A 218 -2.74 1.05 0.05
CA ALA A 218 -2.63 2.11 -0.95
C ALA A 218 -2.50 1.54 -2.35
N ILE A 219 -1.50 0.70 -2.64
CA ILE A 219 -1.22 0.15 -3.97
C ILE A 219 -1.12 -1.37 -3.91
N PHE A 220 -1.91 -2.04 -4.73
CA PHE A 220 -1.75 -3.44 -5.09
C PHE A 220 -1.27 -3.53 -6.54
N ALA A 221 -0.15 -4.22 -6.78
CA ALA A 221 0.41 -4.44 -8.10
C ALA A 221 0.73 -5.92 -8.29
N LEU A 222 0.09 -6.55 -9.28
CA LEU A 222 0.41 -7.89 -9.74
C LEU A 222 0.73 -7.85 -11.23
N GLY A 223 1.92 -8.31 -11.58
CA GLY A 223 2.44 -8.28 -12.95
C GLY A 223 2.69 -6.86 -13.47
N GLY A 224 3.20 -6.76 -14.69
CA GLY A 224 3.60 -5.47 -15.23
C GLY A 224 4.87 -4.93 -14.56
N ARG A 225 4.89 -3.64 -14.27
CA ARG A 225 6.01 -2.96 -13.60
C ARG A 225 5.49 -1.90 -12.64
N LEU A 226 6.20 -1.71 -11.53
CA LEU A 226 5.89 -0.65 -10.57
C LEU A 226 7.15 0.16 -10.22
N THR A 227 7.00 1.50 -10.22
CA THR A 227 8.01 2.44 -9.71
C THR A 227 7.32 3.49 -8.84
N VAL A 228 7.87 3.76 -7.67
CA VAL A 228 7.38 4.74 -6.69
C VAL A 228 8.48 5.76 -6.44
N ILE A 229 8.21 7.05 -6.65
CA ILE A 229 9.21 8.10 -6.58
C ILE A 229 8.67 9.29 -5.78
N ASN A 230 9.46 9.84 -4.86
CA ASN A 230 9.16 11.04 -4.08
C ASN A 230 7.69 11.09 -3.62
N SER A 231 7.21 9.98 -3.04
CA SER A 231 5.81 9.80 -2.67
C SER A 231 5.66 9.48 -1.19
N ARG A 232 4.47 9.78 -0.63
CA ARG A 232 4.15 9.54 0.78
C ARG A 232 3.04 8.53 0.91
N PHE A 233 3.17 7.65 1.89
CA PHE A 233 2.17 6.64 2.23
C PHE A 233 1.84 6.79 3.71
N GLU A 234 0.66 7.29 4.04
CA GLU A 234 0.30 7.68 5.39
C GLU A 234 -0.92 6.90 5.89
N ASN A 235 -0.78 6.23 7.04
CA ASN A 235 -1.88 5.55 7.74
C ASN A 235 -2.67 4.55 6.87
N ASN A 236 -2.02 3.89 5.91
CA ASN A 236 -2.67 2.88 5.09
C ASN A 236 -2.85 1.57 5.86
N ARG A 237 -3.86 0.78 5.50
CA ARG A 237 -4.26 -0.44 6.19
C ARG A 237 -4.52 -1.58 5.21
N CYS A 238 -4.35 -2.81 5.68
CA CYS A 238 -4.85 -4.01 5.02
C CYS A 238 -5.39 -5.00 6.06
N ASP A 239 -5.65 -6.24 5.64
CA ASP A 239 -6.14 -7.28 6.53
C ASP A 239 -5.21 -7.46 7.73
N PRO A 240 -5.77 -7.53 8.97
CA PRO A 240 -4.97 -7.58 10.19
C PRO A 240 -4.34 -8.95 10.45
N THR A 241 -4.75 -9.99 9.72
CA THR A 241 -4.29 -11.37 9.93
C THR A 241 -4.16 -12.12 8.61
N GLY A 242 -3.33 -13.15 8.59
CA GLY A 242 -3.09 -14.02 7.44
C GLY A 242 -1.59 -14.13 7.13
N PRO A 243 -1.08 -15.32 6.84
CA PRO A 243 0.35 -15.56 6.69
C PRO A 243 0.97 -14.78 5.52
N ASP A 244 0.26 -14.68 4.37
CA ASP A 244 0.79 -14.10 3.13
C ASP A 244 0.15 -12.76 2.77
N LEU A 245 -0.57 -12.12 3.68
CA LEU A 245 -1.19 -10.81 3.48
C LEU A 245 -0.28 -9.70 3.99
N GLY A 246 -0.05 -8.66 3.18
CA GLY A 246 0.90 -7.62 3.59
C GLY A 246 0.89 -6.36 2.75
N GLY A 247 1.77 -5.42 3.12
CA GLY A 247 2.00 -4.17 2.42
C GLY A 247 0.85 -3.17 2.56
N ALA A 248 0.70 -2.57 3.75
CA ALA A 248 -0.31 -1.53 3.90
C ALA A 248 -0.09 -0.38 2.90
N GLY A 249 1.17 0.01 2.68
CA GLY A 249 1.54 0.95 1.62
C GLY A 249 1.47 0.30 0.24
N VAL A 250 2.35 -0.67 -0.01
CA VAL A 250 2.48 -1.33 -1.32
C VAL A 250 2.57 -2.84 -1.17
N ARG A 251 1.74 -3.55 -1.93
CA ARG A 251 1.84 -4.99 -2.17
C ARG A 251 2.23 -5.22 -3.62
N ALA A 252 3.34 -5.93 -3.87
CA ALA A 252 3.77 -6.31 -5.22
C ALA A 252 3.86 -7.84 -5.36
N LEU A 253 3.37 -8.36 -6.47
CA LEU A 253 3.37 -9.79 -6.81
C LEU A 253 3.76 -9.96 -8.29
N ASN A 254 4.68 -10.89 -8.57
CA ASN A 254 5.02 -11.32 -9.93
C ASN A 254 5.31 -10.16 -10.92
N GLU A 255 6.39 -9.41 -10.70
CA GLU A 255 6.86 -8.41 -11.66
C GLU A 255 7.41 -9.04 -12.94
N TYR A 256 7.26 -8.33 -14.07
CA TYR A 256 7.73 -8.78 -15.38
C TYR A 256 9.20 -9.20 -15.36
N GLN A 257 9.52 -10.42 -15.74
CA GLN A 257 10.87 -10.99 -15.78
C GLN A 257 11.63 -10.89 -14.45
N ASN A 258 10.94 -10.89 -13.31
CA ASN A 258 11.52 -10.68 -11.98
C ASN A 258 12.37 -9.41 -11.86
N LEU A 259 12.11 -8.42 -12.72
CA LEU A 259 12.74 -7.09 -12.63
C LEU A 259 12.27 -6.39 -11.34
N PRO A 260 13.15 -5.63 -10.66
CA PRO A 260 12.80 -5.10 -9.35
C PRO A 260 11.71 -4.04 -9.40
N VAL A 261 10.91 -3.97 -8.35
CA VAL A 261 10.16 -2.77 -7.98
C VAL A 261 11.15 -1.74 -7.44
N TYR A 262 11.04 -0.51 -7.92
CA TYR A 262 11.83 0.61 -7.40
C TYR A 262 10.98 1.47 -6.48
N VAL A 263 11.54 1.78 -5.30
CA VAL A 263 11.01 2.78 -4.36
C VAL A 263 12.14 3.76 -4.09
N VAL A 264 11.91 5.03 -4.38
CA VAL A 264 12.96 6.05 -4.35
C VAL A 264 12.43 7.32 -3.70
N ASP A 265 13.22 7.93 -2.83
CA ASP A 265 12.90 9.19 -2.15
C ASP A 265 11.49 9.23 -1.54
N SER A 266 11.01 8.12 -1.00
CA SER A 266 9.62 8.00 -0.55
C SER A 266 9.51 7.79 0.96
N THR A 267 8.35 8.14 1.52
CA THR A 267 8.10 8.03 2.97
C THR A 267 6.90 7.12 3.22
N PHE A 268 7.04 6.16 4.14
CA PHE A 268 5.99 5.26 4.59
C PHE A 268 5.83 5.43 6.10
N ASP A 269 4.69 5.95 6.52
CA ASP A 269 4.42 6.28 7.92
C ASP A 269 3.10 5.70 8.42
N GLY A 270 3.14 5.07 9.59
CA GLY A 270 1.96 4.60 10.31
C GLY A 270 1.12 3.53 9.59
N GLY A 271 1.69 2.82 8.63
CA GLY A 271 1.03 1.70 7.95
C GLY A 271 0.82 0.50 8.87
N ALA A 272 -0.32 -0.21 8.74
CA ALA A 272 -0.55 -1.44 9.50
C ALA A 272 -1.25 -2.52 8.67
N CYS A 273 -0.70 -3.72 8.70
CA CYS A 273 -1.18 -4.88 7.95
C CYS A 273 -0.81 -6.16 8.68
N SER A 274 -1.31 -7.30 8.22
CA SER A 274 -0.89 -8.60 8.77
C SER A 274 0.64 -8.73 8.77
N ASN A 275 1.27 -8.48 7.62
CA ASN A 275 2.72 -8.42 7.45
C ASN A 275 3.11 -7.15 6.69
N GLY A 276 4.35 -6.67 6.79
CA GLY A 276 4.86 -5.54 6.03
C GLY A 276 3.99 -4.30 6.14
N GLY A 277 4.12 -3.55 7.22
CA GLY A 277 3.33 -2.32 7.41
C GLY A 277 3.54 -1.28 6.31
N ALA A 278 4.71 -1.24 5.68
CA ALA A 278 5.00 -0.40 4.52
C ALA A 278 4.94 -1.19 3.21
N LEU A 279 5.86 -2.12 3.00
CA LEU A 279 6.03 -2.88 1.76
C LEU A 279 5.84 -4.38 2.00
N SER A 280 5.30 -5.07 1.00
CA SER A 280 5.22 -6.52 1.03
C SER A 280 5.24 -7.13 -0.38
N SER A 281 5.82 -8.33 -0.49
CA SER A 281 5.80 -9.09 -1.75
C SER A 281 5.92 -10.59 -1.53
N ILE A 282 5.58 -11.34 -2.61
CA ILE A 282 5.93 -12.75 -2.78
C ILE A 282 6.72 -12.86 -4.08
N GLY A 283 7.98 -13.32 -3.98
CA GLY A 283 8.84 -13.59 -5.11
C GLY A 283 9.25 -12.37 -5.96
N VAL A 284 9.25 -11.17 -5.39
CA VAL A 284 9.56 -9.92 -6.11
C VAL A 284 10.85 -9.30 -5.58
N SER A 285 11.73 -8.92 -6.49
CA SER A 285 12.93 -8.15 -6.17
C SER A 285 12.60 -6.68 -5.91
N TRP A 286 13.33 -6.05 -4.96
CA TRP A 286 13.14 -4.65 -4.60
C TRP A 286 14.47 -3.88 -4.61
N VAL A 287 14.38 -2.62 -5.02
CA VAL A 287 15.44 -1.62 -4.86
C VAL A 287 14.82 -0.41 -4.16
N VAL A 288 15.19 -0.23 -2.89
CA VAL A 288 14.68 0.77 -1.94
C VAL A 288 15.80 1.78 -1.71
N ILE A 289 15.61 3.02 -2.13
CA ILE A 289 16.67 4.04 -2.18
C ILE A 289 16.23 5.34 -1.54
N ASP A 290 17.00 5.81 -0.55
CA ASP A 290 16.83 7.10 0.09
C ASP A 290 15.42 7.32 0.67
N ASP A 291 14.80 6.24 1.14
CA ASP A 291 13.45 6.23 1.69
C ASP A 291 13.44 6.47 3.21
N VAL A 292 12.26 6.77 3.74
CA VAL A 292 11.95 6.73 5.19
C VAL A 292 10.79 5.77 5.43
N MET A 293 10.98 4.81 6.34
CA MET A 293 9.91 3.91 6.81
C MET A 293 9.80 4.01 8.32
N SER A 294 8.74 4.64 8.82
CA SER A 294 8.59 4.98 10.24
C SER A 294 7.22 4.59 10.78
N GLY A 295 7.19 4.07 12.01
CA GLY A 295 5.94 3.78 12.72
C GLY A 295 5.05 2.72 12.07
N ASN A 296 5.58 1.90 11.16
CA ASN A 296 4.80 0.86 10.49
C ASN A 296 4.72 -0.41 11.36
N THR A 297 3.63 -1.15 11.23
CA THR A 297 3.36 -2.29 12.11
C THR A 297 2.86 -3.52 11.34
N ALA A 298 3.50 -4.66 11.57
CA ALA A 298 2.98 -5.98 11.23
C ALA A 298 2.15 -6.50 12.40
N ILE A 299 0.83 -6.46 12.29
CA ILE A 299 -0.13 -6.71 13.39
C ILE A 299 -0.70 -8.13 13.42
N GLY A 300 -0.31 -8.99 12.46
CA GLY A 300 -0.69 -10.41 12.47
C GLY A 300 -0.11 -11.17 13.66
N ASN A 301 -0.47 -12.44 13.77
CA ASN A 301 -0.03 -13.30 14.88
C ASN A 301 0.13 -14.74 14.41
N GLY A 302 1.29 -15.33 14.70
CA GLY A 302 1.59 -16.72 14.42
C GLY A 302 2.51 -16.98 13.23
N ALA A 303 3.10 -15.92 12.67
CA ALA A 303 4.11 -15.96 11.61
C ALA A 303 3.62 -16.58 10.26
N ASN A 304 4.57 -17.02 9.43
CA ASN A 304 4.36 -17.73 8.17
C ASN A 304 5.39 -18.87 8.03
N PRO A 305 4.96 -20.17 7.87
CA PRO A 305 3.57 -20.60 7.92
C PRO A 305 2.92 -20.35 9.29
N ALA A 306 1.60 -20.20 9.32
CA ALA A 306 0.86 -19.94 10.54
C ALA A 306 1.08 -21.06 11.57
N SER A 307 1.43 -20.68 12.80
CA SER A 307 1.52 -21.60 13.93
C SER A 307 0.15 -22.24 14.23
N PRO A 308 0.08 -23.50 14.67
CA PRO A 308 -1.19 -24.16 14.96
C PRO A 308 -2.08 -23.33 15.91
N GLY A 309 -3.30 -23.07 15.49
CA GLY A 309 -4.28 -22.32 16.28
C GLY A 309 -4.17 -20.79 16.17
N THR A 310 -3.28 -20.28 15.31
CA THR A 310 -3.14 -18.84 15.05
C THR A 310 -3.60 -18.48 13.63
N PRO A 311 -3.97 -17.23 13.37
CA PRO A 311 -4.39 -16.80 12.03
C PRO A 311 -3.22 -16.57 11.06
N GLY A 312 -1.99 -16.50 11.55
CA GLY A 312 -0.79 -16.19 10.77
C GLY A 312 -0.52 -14.70 10.60
N GLY A 313 0.69 -14.37 10.13
CA GLY A 313 1.21 -13.03 9.94
C GLY A 313 1.98 -12.50 11.15
N GLY A 314 2.25 -11.20 11.18
CA GLY A 314 2.99 -10.52 12.23
C GLY A 314 4.46 -10.26 11.93
N SER A 315 4.91 -10.50 10.70
CA SER A 315 6.31 -10.38 10.30
C SER A 315 6.58 -9.19 9.37
N GLY A 316 7.79 -8.61 9.49
CA GLY A 316 8.22 -7.45 8.71
C GLY A 316 7.49 -6.17 9.12
N GLY A 317 7.90 -5.54 10.22
CA GLY A 317 7.25 -4.32 10.70
C GLY A 317 7.15 -3.24 9.61
N ALA A 318 8.24 -2.99 8.88
CA ALA A 318 8.24 -2.16 7.69
C ALA A 318 8.12 -3.00 6.40
N ILE A 319 9.04 -3.93 6.18
CA ILE A 319 9.18 -4.69 4.93
C ILE A 319 8.99 -6.19 5.19
N TYR A 320 8.09 -6.82 4.43
CA TYR A 320 7.90 -8.27 4.39
C TYR A 320 8.13 -8.79 2.98
N THR A 321 9.07 -9.68 2.81
CA THR A 321 9.33 -10.34 1.53
C THR A 321 9.49 -11.85 1.74
N ASP A 322 8.79 -12.64 0.92
CA ASP A 322 8.82 -14.09 0.92
C ASP A 322 8.86 -14.61 -0.53
N GLY A 323 9.33 -15.81 -0.75
CA GLY A 323 9.39 -16.43 -2.07
C GLY A 323 10.64 -17.29 -2.25
N ASP A 324 10.98 -17.56 -3.50
CA ASP A 324 12.19 -18.33 -3.85
C ASP A 324 13.35 -17.38 -4.22
N THR A 325 13.71 -17.32 -5.49
CA THR A 325 14.85 -16.49 -5.96
C THR A 325 14.43 -15.04 -6.20
N TYR A 326 14.90 -14.13 -5.37
CA TYR A 326 14.74 -12.68 -5.54
C TYR A 326 15.79 -11.90 -4.74
N THR A 327 15.85 -10.57 -4.93
CA THR A 327 16.82 -9.71 -4.25
C THR A 327 16.12 -8.55 -3.53
N LEU A 328 16.66 -8.16 -2.38
CA LEU A 328 16.27 -6.93 -1.68
C LEU A 328 17.51 -6.06 -1.48
N ARG A 329 17.55 -4.90 -2.15
CA ARG A 329 18.57 -3.88 -1.94
C ARG A 329 17.97 -2.69 -1.23
N ILE A 330 18.52 -2.29 -0.09
CA ILE A 330 18.17 -1.10 0.68
C ILE A 330 19.41 -0.20 0.72
N ALA A 331 19.29 1.04 0.25
CA ALA A 331 20.42 1.96 0.17
C ALA A 331 20.02 3.38 0.59
N GLY A 332 20.84 4.06 1.40
CA GLY A 332 20.59 5.43 1.85
C GLY A 332 19.32 5.63 2.68
N THR A 333 18.70 4.56 3.13
CA THR A 333 17.34 4.54 3.70
C THR A 333 17.34 4.59 5.22
N LEU A 334 16.35 5.29 5.80
CA LEU A 334 16.07 5.30 7.23
C LEU A 334 14.85 4.42 7.52
N ILE A 335 15.03 3.36 8.31
CA ILE A 335 13.96 2.48 8.80
C ILE A 335 13.95 2.56 10.31
N GLU A 336 12.89 3.16 10.90
CA GLU A 336 12.89 3.42 12.33
C GLU A 336 11.52 3.26 12.98
N ASN A 337 11.53 2.88 14.26
CA ASN A 337 10.32 2.82 15.08
C ASN A 337 9.21 1.91 14.50
N ASN A 338 9.58 0.90 13.72
CA ASN A 338 8.63 -0.07 13.21
C ASN A 338 8.49 -1.26 14.17
N HIS A 339 7.37 -1.97 14.08
CA HIS A 339 7.06 -3.06 15.00
C HIS A 339 6.54 -4.30 14.26
N ALA A 340 7.06 -5.46 14.60
CA ALA A 340 6.56 -6.76 14.19
C ALA A 340 6.13 -7.56 15.42
N ASN A 341 4.90 -8.07 15.43
CA ASN A 341 4.44 -8.96 16.51
C ASN A 341 5.21 -10.28 16.55
N GLU A 342 5.77 -10.69 15.41
CA GLU A 342 6.58 -11.90 15.26
C GLU A 342 8.02 -11.55 14.91
N GLY A 343 8.41 -11.64 13.64
CA GLY A 343 9.81 -11.51 13.23
C GLY A 343 10.13 -10.33 12.34
N GLY A 344 11.36 -9.80 12.48
CA GLY A 344 11.89 -8.73 11.63
C GLY A 344 11.17 -7.40 11.77
N GLY A 345 11.36 -6.68 12.88
CA GLY A 345 10.74 -5.38 13.13
C GLY A 345 10.98 -4.34 12.04
N ALA A 346 12.15 -4.34 11.40
CA ALA A 346 12.43 -3.58 10.20
C ALA A 346 12.12 -4.41 8.94
N VAL A 347 12.77 -5.57 8.80
CA VAL A 347 12.74 -6.39 7.59
C VAL A 347 12.57 -7.87 7.94
N PHE A 348 11.58 -8.49 7.32
CA PHE A 348 11.45 -9.94 7.22
C PHE A 348 11.75 -10.35 5.78
N TYR A 349 12.79 -11.19 5.60
CA TYR A 349 13.25 -11.68 4.31
C TYR A 349 13.36 -13.20 4.33
N VAL A 350 12.58 -13.87 3.48
CA VAL A 350 12.63 -15.32 3.31
C VAL A 350 12.76 -15.69 1.84
N SER A 351 13.83 -16.40 1.51
CA SER A 351 14.00 -17.10 0.23
C SER A 351 13.92 -18.59 0.54
N ASN A 352 12.83 -19.24 0.15
CA ASN A 352 12.52 -20.63 0.51
C ASN A 352 13.53 -21.63 -0.08
N ASP A 353 14.10 -21.34 -1.23
CA ASP A 353 15.15 -22.09 -1.88
C ASP A 353 16.58 -21.69 -1.45
N HIS A 354 16.69 -20.72 -0.53
CA HIS A 354 17.97 -20.17 -0.03
C HIS A 354 18.88 -19.56 -1.10
N THR A 355 18.35 -19.14 -2.25
CA THR A 355 19.17 -18.52 -3.34
C THR A 355 19.11 -17.00 -3.32
N GLY A 356 18.03 -16.43 -2.77
CA GLY A 356 17.83 -15.00 -2.71
C GLY A 356 18.81 -14.28 -1.79
N THR A 357 19.05 -12.99 -2.06
CA THR A 357 20.05 -12.17 -1.36
C THR A 357 19.48 -10.84 -0.87
N MET A 358 20.04 -10.33 0.23
CA MET A 358 19.72 -9.02 0.76
C MET A 358 20.98 -8.18 0.98
N SER A 359 20.94 -6.89 0.59
CA SER A 359 21.97 -5.90 0.94
C SER A 359 21.35 -4.66 1.59
N VAL A 360 22.08 -4.11 2.58
CA VAL A 360 21.77 -2.85 3.28
C VAL A 360 22.99 -1.96 3.22
N GLU A 361 22.90 -0.86 2.50
CA GLU A 361 24.01 0.01 2.14
C GLU A 361 23.77 1.43 2.66
N SER A 362 24.72 2.02 3.38
CA SER A 362 24.68 3.42 3.85
C SER A 362 23.32 3.80 4.47
N SER A 363 22.69 2.89 5.20
CA SER A 363 21.34 3.01 5.73
C SER A 363 21.34 2.99 7.27
N THR A 364 20.25 3.46 7.88
CA THR A 364 20.07 3.40 9.32
C THR A 364 18.78 2.63 9.65
N LEU A 365 18.92 1.53 10.38
CA LEU A 365 17.83 0.73 10.92
C LEU A 365 17.88 0.84 12.44
N THR A 366 16.90 1.49 13.05
CA THR A 366 16.96 1.78 14.50
C THR A 366 15.60 1.71 15.17
N HIS A 367 15.56 1.22 16.42
CA HIS A 367 14.32 1.09 17.20
C HIS A 367 13.22 0.29 16.51
N ASN A 368 13.59 -0.71 15.71
CA ASN A 368 12.63 -1.60 15.06
C ASN A 368 12.44 -2.85 15.93
N VAL A 369 11.25 -3.03 16.46
CA VAL A 369 10.96 -4.08 17.44
C VAL A 369 10.51 -5.36 16.76
N SER A 370 11.27 -6.45 16.96
CA SER A 370 10.89 -7.83 16.65
C SER A 370 10.42 -8.49 17.95
N ALA A 371 9.09 -8.65 18.15
CA ALA A 371 8.59 -9.18 19.43
C ALA A 371 8.82 -10.69 19.59
N GLY A 372 8.92 -11.44 18.49
CA GLY A 372 9.15 -12.88 18.49
C GLY A 372 10.58 -13.29 18.15
N PHE A 373 11.05 -13.00 16.95
CA PHE A 373 12.35 -13.49 16.48
C PHE A 373 13.03 -12.55 15.48
N GLU A 374 14.38 -12.65 15.43
CA GLU A 374 15.23 -11.97 14.46
C GLU A 374 16.51 -12.78 14.22
N THR A 375 17.26 -12.45 13.20
CA THR A 375 18.55 -13.10 12.92
C THR A 375 19.62 -12.58 13.87
N ALA A 376 20.28 -13.48 14.58
CA ALA A 376 21.33 -13.15 15.54
C ALA A 376 22.42 -12.23 14.94
N GLY A 377 22.67 -11.08 15.56
CA GLY A 377 23.62 -10.08 15.10
C GLY A 377 23.07 -9.07 14.07
N PHE A 378 21.78 -9.14 13.74
CA PHE A 378 21.11 -8.22 12.81
C PHE A 378 19.81 -7.67 13.43
N PRO A 379 19.92 -6.73 14.41
CA PRO A 379 18.75 -6.19 15.10
C PRO A 379 17.69 -5.66 14.12
N GLY A 380 16.41 -6.04 14.36
CA GLY A 380 15.28 -5.67 13.54
C GLY A 380 15.16 -6.45 12.21
N ILE A 381 16.09 -7.36 11.90
CA ILE A 381 16.09 -8.13 10.66
C ILE A 381 15.90 -9.63 10.93
N PHE A 382 14.94 -10.24 10.27
CA PHE A 382 14.90 -11.69 10.07
C PHE A 382 15.29 -12.01 8.63
N PHE A 383 16.32 -12.86 8.46
CA PHE A 383 16.83 -13.23 7.15
C PHE A 383 17.00 -14.75 7.02
N LEU A 384 16.38 -15.31 5.99
CA LEU A 384 16.59 -16.66 5.52
C LEU A 384 16.82 -16.59 4.01
N GLY A 385 18.07 -16.78 3.56
CA GLY A 385 18.45 -16.69 2.15
C GLY A 385 19.87 -17.18 1.94
N SER A 386 20.52 -16.74 0.87
CA SER A 386 21.88 -17.15 0.53
C SER A 386 22.90 -16.50 1.47
N GLY A 387 23.54 -17.32 2.30
CA GLY A 387 24.60 -16.86 3.22
C GLY A 387 24.07 -15.98 4.35
N LYS A 388 24.47 -14.71 4.38
CA LYS A 388 24.08 -13.68 5.35
C LYS A 388 23.71 -12.40 4.63
N PRO A 389 22.89 -11.52 5.22
CA PRO A 389 22.66 -10.19 4.64
C PRO A 389 23.99 -9.42 4.56
N VAL A 390 24.21 -8.74 3.44
CA VAL A 390 25.39 -7.89 3.24
C VAL A 390 25.09 -6.50 3.80
N ILE A 391 25.80 -6.12 4.88
CA ILE A 391 25.65 -4.81 5.52
C ILE A 391 26.90 -3.99 5.25
N SER A 392 26.77 -2.83 4.60
CA SER A 392 27.89 -1.94 4.30
C SER A 392 27.57 -0.48 4.61
N GLY A 393 28.46 0.19 5.37
CA GLY A 393 28.30 1.60 5.73
C GLY A 393 27.00 1.92 6.51
N SER A 394 26.33 0.91 7.05
CA SER A 394 25.00 1.04 7.67
C SER A 394 25.06 0.89 9.18
N THR A 395 24.05 1.45 9.86
CA THR A 395 23.85 1.34 11.31
C THR A 395 22.63 0.48 11.60
N LEU A 396 22.79 -0.57 12.41
CA LEU A 396 21.71 -1.41 12.94
C LEU A 396 21.67 -1.28 14.48
N LYS A 397 20.52 -0.90 15.08
CA LYS A 397 20.36 -0.70 16.54
C LYS A 397 18.97 -1.11 16.99
#